data_9c73eba70b4333a818b79268412429f8
#
_entry.id   9c73eba70b4333a818b79268412429f8
#
_cell.length_a   1.000
_cell.length_b   1.000
_cell.length_c   1.000
_cell.angle_alpha   90.00
_cell.angle_beta   90.00
_cell.angle_gamma   90.00
#
_symmetry.space_group_name_H-M   'P 1'
#
loop_
_entity.id
_entity.type
_entity.pdbx_description
1 polymer ?
#
loop_
_entity_poly.entity_id
_entity_poly.type
_entity_poly.pdbx_seq_one_letter_code
_entity_poly.pdbx_strand_id
1 'polypeptide(L)'
;MKRSLFICLLLSVFFTQSNVFGQRLTRAQVYDTIQEMPSFSVFQDNYFISGAPTNKDINKNTADIKYQISFKQLVTRATLPLNSYLFLTYSQKAFWDVYSLSSPFEEINFNPGIGLGKPVFNKEGKIFGLAELKFEHESNGRDSLESRSWNRITGVFNTPLGKRTILSVKAWVPIAYKENHPDILDYVGLGEIKVEQTIINNRLIADLTIRKGLKDWKGAASTRVLYKLFNNSGNQYLMLEWFAGYAESLMDYNKYTSMVRLGYVIKSTDLDILKSN
;
A
#
# COMPACT_ATOMS: atom_id res chain seq x y z
N MET A 1 13.38 -24.59 -10.66
CA MET A 1 13.90 -23.81 -11.79
C MET A 1 12.85 -22.93 -12.50
N LYS A 2 11.64 -23.39 -12.81
CA LYS A 2 10.63 -22.56 -13.54
C LYS A 2 10.10 -21.33 -12.75
N ARG A 3 10.09 -21.37 -11.42
CA ARG A 3 9.61 -20.24 -10.57
C ARG A 3 10.60 -19.07 -10.49
N SER A 4 11.91 -19.35 -10.56
CA SER A 4 12.94 -18.29 -10.53
C SER A 4 12.99 -17.49 -11.84
N LEU A 5 12.65 -18.10 -12.97
CA LEU A 5 12.68 -17.43 -14.28
C LEU A 5 11.57 -16.39 -14.42
N PHE A 6 10.41 -16.63 -13.82
CA PHE A 6 9.26 -15.71 -13.87
C PHE A 6 9.49 -14.46 -13.03
N ILE A 7 10.14 -14.59 -11.86
CA ILE A 7 10.54 -13.48 -11.00
C ILE A 7 11.61 -12.61 -11.67
N CYS A 8 12.59 -13.21 -12.34
CA CYS A 8 13.61 -12.50 -13.11
C CYS A 8 13.02 -11.76 -14.32
N LEU A 9 12.02 -12.32 -14.99
CA LEU A 9 11.37 -11.66 -16.13
C LEU A 9 10.54 -10.45 -15.69
N LEU A 10 9.84 -10.53 -14.54
CA LEU A 10 9.12 -9.39 -13.96
C LEU A 10 10.08 -8.27 -13.51
N LEU A 11 11.22 -8.62 -12.93
CA LEU A 11 12.23 -7.64 -12.53
C LEU A 11 12.91 -6.96 -13.74
N SER A 12 13.10 -7.65 -14.85
CA SER A 12 13.75 -7.08 -16.05
C SER A 12 12.90 -6.00 -16.73
N VAL A 13 11.57 -6.07 -16.64
CA VAL A 13 10.65 -5.06 -17.20
C VAL A 13 10.77 -3.72 -16.43
N PHE A 14 11.18 -3.75 -15.15
CA PHE A 14 11.32 -2.53 -14.34
C PHE A 14 12.63 -1.75 -14.61
N PHE A 15 13.64 -2.36 -15.25
CA PHE A 15 14.98 -1.74 -15.37
C PHE A 15 15.34 -1.18 -16.75
N THR A 16 14.49 -1.28 -17.77
CA THR A 16 14.85 -0.91 -19.15
C THR A 16 14.47 0.51 -19.58
N GLN A 17 14.21 1.45 -18.67
CA GLN A 17 13.90 2.83 -19.07
C GLN A 17 14.99 3.80 -18.66
N SER A 18 15.55 4.48 -19.68
CA SER A 18 16.55 5.55 -19.58
C SER A 18 16.16 6.60 -18.53
N ASN A 19 17.11 6.97 -17.69
CA ASN A 19 17.07 7.98 -16.63
C ASN A 19 16.94 9.41 -17.21
N VAL A 20 15.88 9.71 -17.92
CA VAL A 20 15.54 11.11 -18.23
C VAL A 20 14.79 11.64 -17.00
N PHE A 21 15.48 12.39 -16.14
CA PHE A 21 14.84 13.10 -15.05
C PHE A 21 13.88 14.13 -15.62
N GLY A 22 12.58 13.97 -15.36
CA GLY A 22 11.59 15.00 -15.66
C GLY A 22 11.80 16.25 -14.80
N GLN A 23 11.15 17.34 -15.17
CA GLN A 23 11.22 18.58 -14.39
C GLN A 23 10.50 18.38 -13.05
N ARG A 24 11.28 18.21 -11.99
CA ARG A 24 10.76 18.07 -10.62
C ARG A 24 10.27 19.41 -10.10
N LEU A 25 9.22 19.41 -9.30
CA LEU A 25 8.67 20.61 -8.67
C LEU A 25 9.71 21.30 -7.78
N THR A 26 9.72 22.62 -7.83
CA THR A 26 10.51 23.47 -6.93
C THR A 26 9.87 23.49 -5.54
N ARG A 27 10.62 23.97 -4.54
CA ARG A 27 10.14 24.11 -3.17
C ARG A 27 8.86 24.95 -3.10
N ALA A 28 8.80 26.08 -3.79
CA ALA A 28 7.61 26.93 -3.83
C ALA A 28 6.41 26.17 -4.40
N GLN A 29 6.53 25.56 -5.56
CA GLN A 29 5.45 24.78 -6.19
C GLN A 29 4.94 23.64 -5.31
N VAL A 30 5.84 22.96 -4.57
CA VAL A 30 5.46 21.89 -3.65
C VAL A 30 4.63 22.43 -2.49
N TYR A 31 5.03 23.54 -1.88
CA TYR A 31 4.25 24.13 -0.79
C TYR A 31 2.93 24.72 -1.28
N ASP A 32 2.89 25.35 -2.43
CA ASP A 32 1.65 25.80 -3.08
C ASP A 32 0.70 24.62 -3.28
N THR A 33 1.20 23.50 -3.83
CA THR A 33 0.42 22.27 -3.98
C THR A 33 -0.13 21.77 -2.64
N ILE A 34 0.68 21.77 -1.56
CA ILE A 34 0.24 21.33 -0.23
C ILE A 34 -0.85 22.27 0.34
N GLN A 35 -0.76 23.57 0.08
CA GLN A 35 -1.78 24.53 0.51
C GLN A 35 -3.12 24.30 -0.20
N GLU A 36 -3.10 23.91 -1.46
CA GLU A 36 -4.29 23.64 -2.28
C GLU A 36 -4.86 22.23 -2.12
N MET A 37 -4.14 21.31 -1.46
CA MET A 37 -4.63 19.94 -1.23
C MET A 37 -5.97 19.95 -0.48
N PRO A 38 -6.92 19.09 -0.88
CA PRO A 38 -8.16 18.92 -0.14
C PRO A 38 -7.85 18.42 1.28
N SER A 39 -8.62 18.89 2.27
CA SER A 39 -8.45 18.46 3.66
C SER A 39 -8.79 16.97 3.82
N PHE A 40 -9.72 16.45 3.04
CA PHE A 40 -10.11 15.05 3.02
C PHE A 40 -9.78 14.43 1.66
N SER A 41 -9.06 13.29 1.66
CA SER A 41 -8.63 12.62 0.44
C SER A 41 -8.52 11.10 0.64
N VAL A 42 -8.39 10.38 -0.46
CA VAL A 42 -8.06 8.93 -0.45
C VAL A 42 -6.60 8.77 -0.01
N PHE A 43 -6.37 8.02 1.09
CA PHE A 43 -5.02 7.79 1.65
C PHE A 43 -4.29 6.65 0.95
N GLN A 44 -4.83 5.44 1.03
CA GLN A 44 -4.40 4.28 0.24
C GLN A 44 -5.45 4.02 -0.83
N ASP A 45 -5.11 3.18 -1.82
CA ASP A 45 -6.07 2.83 -2.86
C ASP A 45 -7.35 2.22 -2.25
N ASN A 46 -8.52 2.73 -2.66
CA ASN A 46 -9.80 2.14 -2.30
C ASN A 46 -10.21 1.16 -3.39
N TYR A 47 -10.43 -0.10 -3.03
CA TYR A 47 -10.71 -1.13 -4.01
C TYR A 47 -11.79 -2.10 -3.56
N PHE A 48 -12.41 -2.74 -4.53
CA PHE A 48 -13.34 -3.84 -4.38
C PHE A 48 -13.01 -4.88 -5.46
N ILE A 49 -12.44 -6.01 -5.04
CA ILE A 49 -11.90 -7.03 -5.92
C ILE A 49 -12.37 -8.41 -5.47
N SER A 50 -12.68 -9.28 -6.43
CA SER A 50 -13.06 -10.66 -6.20
C SER A 50 -12.07 -11.60 -6.86
N GLY A 51 -11.87 -12.76 -6.28
CA GLY A 51 -10.96 -13.74 -6.85
C GLY A 51 -10.96 -15.09 -6.17
N ALA A 52 -9.90 -15.83 -6.48
CA ALA A 52 -9.79 -17.22 -6.10
C ALA A 52 -8.32 -17.58 -5.78
N PRO A 53 -8.09 -18.64 -4.98
CA PRO A 53 -6.76 -19.13 -4.67
C PRO A 53 -6.05 -19.72 -5.89
N THR A 54 -4.71 -19.62 -5.88
CA THR A 54 -3.85 -20.23 -6.90
C THR A 54 -3.11 -21.48 -6.39
N ASN A 55 -3.27 -21.81 -5.11
CA ASN A 55 -2.52 -22.88 -4.43
C ASN A 55 -3.42 -23.95 -3.79
N LYS A 56 -4.73 -23.86 -3.98
CA LYS A 56 -5.74 -24.82 -3.53
C LYS A 56 -6.94 -24.83 -4.48
N ASP A 57 -7.86 -25.79 -4.31
CA ASP A 57 -9.04 -25.92 -5.16
C ASP A 57 -9.96 -24.71 -5.08
N ILE A 58 -10.48 -24.29 -6.22
CA ILE A 58 -11.40 -23.16 -6.33
C ILE A 58 -12.83 -23.66 -6.07
N ASN A 59 -13.46 -23.12 -5.06
CA ASN A 59 -14.85 -23.39 -4.73
C ASN A 59 -15.46 -22.21 -3.94
N LYS A 60 -16.74 -22.28 -3.60
CA LYS A 60 -17.47 -21.22 -2.90
C LYS A 60 -16.91 -20.84 -1.51
N ASN A 61 -16.10 -21.70 -0.89
CA ASN A 61 -15.50 -21.45 0.42
C ASN A 61 -14.03 -21.01 0.30
N THR A 62 -13.48 -20.94 -0.90
CA THR A 62 -12.10 -20.55 -1.14
C THR A 62 -11.95 -19.32 -2.03
N ALA A 63 -13.03 -18.95 -2.74
CA ALA A 63 -13.16 -17.68 -3.45
C ALA A 63 -13.72 -16.62 -2.53
N ASP A 64 -13.21 -15.41 -2.60
CA ASP A 64 -13.58 -14.31 -1.73
C ASP A 64 -13.76 -12.97 -2.48
N ILE A 65 -14.26 -11.99 -1.74
CA ILE A 65 -14.14 -10.58 -2.07
C ILE A 65 -13.22 -9.93 -1.04
N LYS A 66 -12.26 -9.14 -1.52
CA LYS A 66 -11.42 -8.29 -0.71
C LYS A 66 -11.71 -6.84 -1.06
N TYR A 67 -11.97 -6.00 -0.06
CA TYR A 67 -12.08 -4.57 -0.28
C TYR A 67 -11.29 -3.76 0.73
N GLN A 68 -10.95 -2.55 0.35
CA GLN A 68 -10.30 -1.57 1.21
C GLN A 68 -10.97 -0.21 1.06
N ILE A 69 -11.23 0.43 2.19
CA ILE A 69 -11.62 1.83 2.28
C ILE A 69 -10.55 2.54 3.09
N SER A 70 -10.00 3.61 2.54
CA SER A 70 -8.92 4.35 3.19
C SER A 70 -9.03 5.84 2.88
N PHE A 71 -8.86 6.66 3.90
CA PHE A 71 -8.88 8.11 3.77
C PHE A 71 -7.86 8.78 4.69
N LYS A 72 -7.54 10.01 4.33
CA LYS A 72 -6.67 10.92 5.06
C LYS A 72 -7.39 12.24 5.31
N GLN A 73 -7.29 12.75 6.52
CA GLN A 73 -7.68 14.10 6.90
C GLN A 73 -6.41 14.91 7.14
N LEU A 74 -6.13 15.87 6.28
CA LEU A 74 -5.06 16.84 6.46
C LEU A 74 -5.50 17.89 7.50
N VAL A 75 -4.80 17.95 8.64
CA VAL A 75 -5.13 18.84 9.76
C VAL A 75 -4.41 20.18 9.62
N THR A 76 -3.13 20.14 9.24
CA THR A 76 -2.33 21.36 8.98
C THR A 76 -1.62 21.27 7.64
N ARG A 77 -1.21 22.42 7.08
CA ARG A 77 -0.57 22.49 5.76
C ARG A 77 0.80 23.16 5.84
N ALA A 78 1.83 22.39 6.12
CA ALA A 78 3.23 22.85 6.21
C ALA A 78 3.46 24.04 7.18
N THR A 79 2.62 24.14 8.21
CA THR A 79 2.66 25.22 9.23
C THR A 79 3.36 24.83 10.52
N LEU A 80 3.67 23.55 10.68
CA LEU A 80 4.38 23.00 11.84
C LEU A 80 5.91 23.16 11.67
N PRO A 81 6.69 23.01 12.75
CA PRO A 81 8.17 23.04 12.68
C PRO A 81 8.72 22.19 11.54
N LEU A 82 9.81 22.65 10.92
CA LEU A 82 10.45 22.05 9.74
C LEU A 82 9.54 22.05 8.49
N ASN A 83 8.49 22.90 8.45
CA ASN A 83 7.48 22.94 7.41
C ASN A 83 6.79 21.59 7.21
N SER A 84 6.52 20.90 8.32
CA SER A 84 5.77 19.64 8.33
C SER A 84 4.25 19.92 8.43
N TYR A 85 3.48 18.89 8.08
CA TYR A 85 2.02 18.91 8.17
C TYR A 85 1.53 17.71 8.99
N LEU A 86 0.47 17.93 9.78
CA LEU A 86 -0.20 16.92 10.57
C LEU A 86 -1.38 16.34 9.78
N PHE A 87 -1.53 15.03 9.83
CA PHE A 87 -2.65 14.33 9.20
C PHE A 87 -3.14 13.16 10.05
N LEU A 88 -4.41 12.85 9.89
CA LEU A 88 -5.04 11.62 10.42
C LEU A 88 -5.29 10.67 9.26
N THR A 89 -5.19 9.38 9.51
CA THR A 89 -5.48 8.33 8.54
C THR A 89 -6.43 7.30 9.12
N TYR A 90 -7.20 6.70 8.24
CA TYR A 90 -7.96 5.51 8.55
C TYR A 90 -7.93 4.59 7.34
N SER A 91 -7.66 3.31 7.58
CA SER A 91 -7.82 2.26 6.56
C SER A 91 -8.58 1.09 7.16
N GLN A 92 -9.48 0.56 6.37
CA GLN A 92 -10.23 -0.65 6.69
C GLN A 92 -10.09 -1.62 5.53
N LYS A 93 -9.57 -2.81 5.80
CA LYS A 93 -9.46 -3.89 4.82
C LYS A 93 -10.36 -5.04 5.29
N ALA A 94 -11.20 -5.53 4.42
CA ALA A 94 -12.14 -6.60 4.72
C ALA A 94 -12.00 -7.75 3.73
N PHE A 95 -12.20 -8.97 4.25
CA PHE A 95 -12.29 -10.22 3.52
C PHE A 95 -13.70 -10.76 3.70
N TRP A 96 -14.39 -11.02 2.61
CA TRP A 96 -15.81 -11.35 2.59
C TRP A 96 -16.07 -12.62 1.79
N ASP A 97 -16.54 -13.66 2.48
CA ASP A 97 -16.87 -14.96 1.91
C ASP A 97 -18.24 -14.91 1.23
N VAL A 98 -18.40 -14.01 0.28
CA VAL A 98 -19.69 -13.71 -0.38
C VAL A 98 -20.31 -14.93 -1.05
N TYR A 99 -19.50 -15.91 -1.45
CA TYR A 99 -19.94 -17.12 -2.15
C TYR A 99 -20.36 -18.24 -1.18
N SER A 100 -20.04 -18.11 0.10
CA SER A 100 -20.42 -19.07 1.15
C SER A 100 -21.86 -18.87 1.61
N LEU A 101 -22.41 -19.88 2.28
CA LEU A 101 -23.76 -19.80 2.88
C LEU A 101 -23.77 -18.63 3.90
N SER A 102 -24.81 -17.79 3.85
CA SER A 102 -24.96 -16.58 4.68
C SER A 102 -23.94 -15.47 4.43
N SER A 103 -23.04 -15.63 3.46
CA SER A 103 -22.07 -14.61 3.01
C SER A 103 -21.38 -13.85 4.18
N PRO A 104 -20.69 -14.53 5.11
CA PRO A 104 -20.12 -13.89 6.29
C PRO A 104 -18.88 -13.08 5.92
N PHE A 105 -18.58 -12.03 6.72
CA PHE A 105 -17.24 -11.46 6.74
C PHE A 105 -16.31 -12.42 7.49
N GLU A 106 -15.25 -12.87 6.79
CA GLU A 106 -14.20 -13.68 7.39
C GLU A 106 -13.39 -12.83 8.37
N GLU A 107 -12.99 -11.65 7.93
CA GLU A 107 -12.23 -10.71 8.75
C GLU A 107 -12.35 -9.26 8.27
N ILE A 108 -12.25 -8.33 9.23
CA ILE A 108 -12.10 -6.89 8.97
C ILE A 108 -10.91 -6.40 9.79
N ASN A 109 -9.95 -5.75 9.15
CA ASN A 109 -8.82 -5.12 9.80
C ASN A 109 -8.97 -3.60 9.77
N PHE A 110 -8.91 -2.96 10.94
CA PHE A 110 -9.04 -1.52 11.16
C PHE A 110 -7.65 -0.93 11.44
N ASN A 111 -7.29 0.14 10.75
CA ASN A 111 -5.99 0.79 10.93
C ASN A 111 -6.12 2.32 10.98
N PRO A 112 -6.55 2.89 12.13
CA PRO A 112 -6.44 4.32 12.39
C PRO A 112 -4.98 4.73 12.63
N GLY A 113 -4.67 5.97 12.27
CA GLY A 113 -3.33 6.53 12.48
C GLY A 113 -3.31 8.04 12.56
N ILE A 114 -2.23 8.56 13.15
CA ILE A 114 -1.89 9.98 13.18
C ILE A 114 -0.44 10.12 12.71
N GLY A 115 -0.16 11.11 11.89
CA GLY A 115 1.18 11.25 11.32
C GLY A 115 1.58 12.68 11.02
N LEU A 116 2.89 12.85 10.92
CA LEU A 116 3.55 14.05 10.42
C LEU A 116 4.18 13.74 9.07
N GLY A 117 3.93 14.58 8.09
CA GLY A 117 4.51 14.48 6.76
C GLY A 117 5.36 15.71 6.43
N LYS A 118 6.39 15.49 5.60
CA LYS A 118 7.30 16.54 5.19
C LYS A 118 7.84 16.28 3.79
N PRO A 119 7.82 17.26 2.88
CA PRO A 119 8.57 17.17 1.63
C PRO A 119 10.07 17.30 1.90
N VAL A 120 10.85 16.50 1.18
CA VAL A 120 12.33 16.52 1.21
C VAL A 120 12.83 17.04 -0.12
N PHE A 121 13.81 17.95 -0.08
CA PHE A 121 14.36 18.59 -1.26
C PHE A 121 15.84 18.25 -1.43
N ASN A 122 16.29 18.21 -2.68
CA ASN A 122 17.70 18.10 -3.02
C ASN A 122 18.43 19.45 -2.85
N LYS A 123 19.73 19.48 -3.13
CA LYS A 123 20.56 20.69 -3.02
C LYS A 123 20.12 21.82 -3.95
N GLU A 124 19.44 21.48 -5.04
CA GLU A 124 18.92 22.42 -6.05
C GLU A 124 17.52 22.96 -5.69
N GLY A 125 16.97 22.58 -4.53
CA GLY A 125 15.62 22.98 -4.09
C GLY A 125 14.49 22.27 -4.84
N LYS A 126 14.78 21.16 -5.52
CA LYS A 126 13.77 20.33 -6.20
C LYS A 126 13.32 19.21 -5.28
N ILE A 127 12.04 18.80 -5.40
CA ILE A 127 11.51 17.70 -4.59
C ILE A 127 12.31 16.42 -4.84
N PHE A 128 12.78 15.83 -3.74
CA PHE A 128 13.49 14.56 -3.73
C PHE A 128 12.62 13.42 -3.21
N GLY A 129 11.69 13.71 -2.31
CA GLY A 129 10.79 12.71 -1.75
C GLY A 129 9.81 13.29 -0.73
N LEU A 130 8.97 12.42 -0.21
CA LEU A 130 8.08 12.67 0.94
C LEU A 130 8.46 11.75 2.08
N ALA A 131 8.73 12.33 3.25
CA ALA A 131 8.98 11.59 4.48
C ALA A 131 7.75 11.69 5.39
N GLU A 132 7.34 10.57 5.99
CA GLU A 132 6.24 10.52 6.96
C GLU A 132 6.67 9.75 8.20
N LEU A 133 6.21 10.18 9.35
CA LEU A 133 6.31 9.48 10.62
C LEU A 133 4.89 9.36 11.19
N LYS A 134 4.44 8.12 11.46
CA LYS A 134 3.08 7.84 11.91
C LYS A 134 3.07 6.99 13.16
N PHE A 135 2.10 7.21 14.03
CA PHE A 135 1.64 6.23 15.00
C PHE A 135 0.38 5.58 14.44
N GLU A 136 0.39 4.26 14.35
CA GLU A 136 -0.69 3.46 13.79
C GLU A 136 -1.12 2.38 14.77
N HIS A 137 -2.43 2.22 14.91
CA HIS A 137 -3.05 1.05 15.53
C HIS A 137 -3.62 0.15 14.43
N GLU A 138 -3.45 -1.16 14.55
CA GLU A 138 -4.12 -2.10 13.65
C GLU A 138 -4.76 -3.21 14.49
N SER A 139 -6.04 -3.49 14.24
CA SER A 139 -6.81 -4.50 14.96
C SER A 139 -7.89 -5.12 14.09
N ASN A 140 -8.32 -6.33 14.45
CA ASN A 140 -9.44 -6.99 13.78
C ASN A 140 -10.80 -6.77 14.46
N GLY A 141 -10.86 -6.01 15.55
CA GLY A 141 -12.12 -5.70 16.25
C GLY A 141 -12.79 -6.88 16.94
N ARG A 142 -12.10 -8.02 17.05
CA ARG A 142 -12.59 -9.18 17.77
C ARG A 142 -12.09 -9.19 19.21
N ASP A 143 -12.69 -10.00 20.07
CA ASP A 143 -12.29 -10.17 21.45
C ASP A 143 -11.68 -11.57 21.74
N SER A 144 -11.26 -11.78 22.98
CA SER A 144 -10.77 -13.05 23.50
C SER A 144 -9.67 -13.69 22.63
N LEU A 145 -9.76 -14.97 22.34
CA LEU A 145 -8.75 -15.73 21.60
C LEU A 145 -8.64 -15.34 20.11
N GLU A 146 -9.67 -14.68 19.57
CA GLU A 146 -9.69 -14.20 18.20
C GLU A 146 -9.17 -12.76 18.06
N SER A 147 -8.94 -12.06 19.16
CA SER A 147 -8.40 -10.70 19.15
C SER A 147 -7.01 -10.66 18.54
N ARG A 148 -6.83 -9.75 17.57
CA ARG A 148 -5.52 -9.42 17.00
C ARG A 148 -5.40 -7.92 16.94
N SER A 149 -4.40 -7.39 17.65
CA SER A 149 -4.14 -5.95 17.62
C SER A 149 -2.68 -5.64 17.93
N TRP A 150 -2.15 -4.63 17.28
CA TRP A 150 -0.83 -4.11 17.57
C TRP A 150 -0.73 -2.61 17.25
N ASN A 151 0.23 -1.95 17.90
CA ASN A 151 0.57 -0.57 17.63
C ASN A 151 1.97 -0.51 17.03
N ARG A 152 2.23 0.51 16.23
CA ARG A 152 3.55 0.72 15.66
C ARG A 152 3.84 2.20 15.41
N ILE A 153 5.10 2.56 15.52
CA ILE A 153 5.64 3.80 14.95
C ILE A 153 6.18 3.44 13.58
N THR A 154 5.64 4.09 12.55
CA THR A 154 5.96 3.79 11.16
C THR A 154 6.63 4.98 10.49
N GLY A 155 7.82 4.80 9.95
CA GLY A 155 8.47 5.72 9.03
C GLY A 155 8.20 5.32 7.59
N VAL A 156 7.87 6.28 6.73
CA VAL A 156 7.68 6.08 5.28
C VAL A 156 8.53 7.09 4.54
N PHE A 157 9.20 6.63 3.50
CA PHE A 157 9.90 7.50 2.55
C PHE A 157 9.51 7.12 1.13
N ASN A 158 8.94 8.09 0.42
CA ASN A 158 8.55 7.94 -0.98
C ASN A 158 9.46 8.82 -1.85
N THR A 159 10.07 8.26 -2.89
CA THR A 159 10.97 9.00 -3.78
C THR A 159 10.77 8.58 -5.25
N PRO A 160 10.79 9.54 -6.19
CA PRO A 160 10.76 9.20 -7.61
C PRO A 160 12.12 8.69 -8.10
N LEU A 161 12.14 7.54 -8.75
CA LEU A 161 13.29 6.97 -9.46
C LEU A 161 13.20 7.25 -10.97
N GLY A 162 13.11 8.53 -11.34
CA GLY A 162 12.88 8.97 -12.73
C GLY A 162 11.45 9.50 -12.93
N LYS A 163 10.97 9.51 -14.19
CA LYS A 163 9.66 10.11 -14.54
C LYS A 163 8.46 9.23 -14.20
N ARG A 164 8.63 7.91 -14.21
CA ARG A 164 7.54 6.93 -14.23
C ARG A 164 7.57 5.96 -13.07
N THR A 165 8.60 6.03 -12.22
CA THR A 165 8.80 5.07 -11.13
C THR A 165 8.79 5.78 -9.80
N ILE A 166 8.03 5.29 -8.84
CA ILE A 166 8.07 5.72 -7.44
C ILE A 166 8.52 4.53 -6.60
N LEU A 167 9.54 4.75 -5.78
CA LEU A 167 9.98 3.83 -4.74
C LEU A 167 9.39 4.31 -3.41
N SER A 168 8.74 3.42 -2.69
CA SER A 168 8.27 3.62 -1.32
C SER A 168 8.98 2.63 -0.41
N VAL A 169 9.62 3.13 0.63
CA VAL A 169 10.22 2.33 1.69
C VAL A 169 9.46 2.64 2.97
N LYS A 170 8.96 1.60 3.63
CA LYS A 170 8.23 1.68 4.88
C LYS A 170 8.90 0.78 5.90
N ALA A 171 9.17 1.31 7.08
CA ALA A 171 9.72 0.57 8.21
C ALA A 171 8.96 0.92 9.49
N TRP A 172 8.85 -0.02 10.42
CA TRP A 172 8.12 0.19 11.66
C TRP A 172 8.81 -0.41 12.87
N VAL A 173 8.56 0.22 14.00
CA VAL A 173 8.88 -0.29 15.34
C VAL A 173 7.56 -0.71 15.98
N PRO A 174 7.36 -2.01 16.25
CA PRO A 174 6.14 -2.50 16.88
C PRO A 174 6.10 -2.16 18.37
N ILE A 175 4.90 -1.84 18.86
CA ILE A 175 4.63 -1.52 20.26
C ILE A 175 3.42 -2.35 20.69
N ALA A 176 3.49 -3.02 21.86
CA ALA A 176 2.38 -3.78 22.43
C ALA A 176 1.73 -4.75 21.44
N TYR A 177 2.51 -5.71 20.92
CA TYR A 177 2.07 -6.66 19.88
C TYR A 177 2.03 -8.12 20.32
N LYS A 178 2.55 -8.44 21.52
CA LYS A 178 2.82 -9.85 21.93
C LYS A 178 1.64 -10.56 22.57
N GLU A 179 0.62 -9.84 22.98
CA GLU A 179 -0.44 -10.39 23.82
C GLU A 179 -1.17 -11.56 23.16
N ASN A 180 -1.63 -11.42 21.91
CA ASN A 180 -2.41 -12.45 21.21
C ASN A 180 -1.74 -13.02 19.95
N HIS A 181 -0.56 -12.50 19.58
CA HIS A 181 0.19 -12.92 18.38
C HIS A 181 1.70 -12.64 18.56
N PRO A 182 2.37 -13.29 19.53
CA PRO A 182 3.75 -12.98 19.90
C PRO A 182 4.76 -13.16 18.77
N ASP A 183 4.45 -13.97 17.78
CA ASP A 183 5.29 -14.32 16.64
C ASP A 183 4.90 -13.58 15.32
N ILE A 184 4.02 -12.57 15.38
CA ILE A 184 3.57 -11.86 14.18
C ILE A 184 4.75 -11.31 13.35
N LEU A 185 5.80 -10.84 14.00
CA LEU A 185 6.99 -10.30 13.33
C LEU A 185 7.77 -11.35 12.51
N ASP A 186 7.62 -12.63 12.84
CA ASP A 186 8.20 -13.72 12.05
C ASP A 186 7.65 -13.74 10.63
N TYR A 187 6.44 -13.18 10.41
CA TYR A 187 5.71 -13.15 9.16
C TYR A 187 5.67 -11.77 8.50
N VAL A 188 5.44 -10.71 9.29
CA VAL A 188 5.33 -9.35 8.76
C VAL A 188 6.66 -8.60 8.72
N GLY A 189 7.65 -9.00 9.55
CA GLY A 189 8.94 -8.32 9.66
C GLY A 189 8.85 -6.90 10.21
N LEU A 190 9.81 -6.07 9.82
CA LEU A 190 9.95 -4.69 10.29
C LEU A 190 9.82 -3.64 9.16
N GLY A 191 9.43 -4.06 7.95
CA GLY A 191 9.27 -3.13 6.85
C GLY A 191 8.82 -3.79 5.54
N GLU A 192 8.53 -2.93 4.59
CA GLU A 192 8.15 -3.30 3.23
C GLU A 192 8.73 -2.31 2.21
N ILE A 193 8.92 -2.78 1.00
CA ILE A 193 9.34 -1.99 -0.15
C ILE A 193 8.27 -2.12 -1.22
N LYS A 194 7.83 -0.99 -1.77
CA LYS A 194 6.93 -0.93 -2.91
C LYS A 194 7.60 -0.18 -4.06
N VAL A 195 7.52 -0.73 -5.25
CA VAL A 195 7.88 -0.05 -6.49
C VAL A 195 6.62 0.08 -7.34
N GLU A 196 6.25 1.31 -7.67
CA GLU A 196 5.17 1.63 -8.59
C GLU A 196 5.75 2.14 -9.91
N GLN A 197 5.34 1.55 -11.03
CA GLN A 197 5.78 1.90 -12.38
C GLN A 197 4.59 2.31 -13.24
N THR A 198 4.60 3.51 -13.79
CA THR A 198 3.70 3.91 -14.87
C THR A 198 4.24 3.34 -16.19
N ILE A 199 3.57 2.33 -16.74
CA ILE A 199 3.97 1.68 -18.00
C ILE A 199 3.47 2.49 -19.19
N ILE A 200 2.19 2.84 -19.19
CA ILE A 200 1.58 3.72 -20.19
C ILE A 200 1.01 4.92 -19.46
N ASN A 201 1.47 6.13 -19.81
CA ASN A 201 1.01 7.35 -19.16
C ASN A 201 -0.50 7.41 -19.14
N ASN A 202 -1.04 7.75 -17.98
CA ASN A 202 -2.48 7.89 -17.71
C ASN A 202 -3.33 6.66 -18.07
N ARG A 203 -2.75 5.46 -18.27
CA ARG A 203 -3.52 4.28 -18.69
C ARG A 203 -3.14 2.98 -18.01
N LEU A 204 -1.85 2.69 -17.85
CA LEU A 204 -1.39 1.42 -17.30
C LEU A 204 -0.32 1.65 -16.23
N ILE A 205 -0.59 1.17 -15.03
CA ILE A 205 0.32 1.23 -13.87
C ILE A 205 0.50 -0.20 -13.37
N ALA A 206 1.71 -0.55 -12.97
CA ALA A 206 1.98 -1.78 -12.23
C ALA A 206 2.71 -1.45 -10.94
N ASP A 207 2.46 -2.18 -9.88
CA ASP A 207 3.25 -2.11 -8.67
C ASP A 207 3.59 -3.50 -8.11
N LEU A 208 4.70 -3.53 -7.39
CA LEU A 208 5.18 -4.68 -6.64
C LEU A 208 5.48 -4.23 -5.22
N THR A 209 4.85 -4.87 -4.25
CA THR A 209 5.14 -4.70 -2.82
C THR A 209 5.75 -5.99 -2.29
N ILE A 210 6.87 -5.88 -1.58
CA ILE A 210 7.56 -7.01 -0.96
C ILE A 210 7.75 -6.71 0.52
N ARG A 211 7.46 -7.70 1.35
CA ARG A 211 7.66 -7.70 2.79
C ARG A 211 8.37 -8.98 3.19
N LYS A 212 9.38 -8.87 4.07
CA LYS A 212 10.15 -10.01 4.58
C LYS A 212 9.91 -10.14 6.09
N GLY A 213 9.44 -11.29 6.53
CA GLY A 213 9.35 -11.66 7.94
C GLY A 213 10.72 -11.89 8.57
N LEU A 214 10.81 -11.87 9.90
CA LEU A 214 12.07 -12.03 10.61
C LEU A 214 12.57 -13.48 10.61
N LYS A 215 11.68 -14.45 10.46
CA LYS A 215 12.04 -15.87 10.55
C LYS A 215 11.91 -16.56 9.20
N ASP A 216 12.91 -17.39 8.86
CA ASP A 216 12.94 -18.21 7.64
C ASP A 216 12.69 -17.39 6.35
N TRP A 217 12.04 -17.99 5.37
CA TRP A 217 11.60 -17.34 4.13
C TRP A 217 10.15 -16.85 4.18
N LYS A 218 9.63 -16.59 5.41
CA LYS A 218 8.30 -16.00 5.58
C LYS A 218 8.29 -14.55 5.09
N GLY A 219 7.11 -14.07 4.75
CA GLY A 219 6.89 -12.74 4.20
C GLY A 219 5.81 -12.78 3.15
N ALA A 220 5.68 -11.74 2.35
CA ALA A 220 4.68 -11.65 1.30
C ALA A 220 5.16 -10.83 0.11
N ALA A 221 4.61 -11.15 -1.06
CA ALA A 221 4.70 -10.33 -2.25
C ALA A 221 3.28 -10.06 -2.79
N SER A 222 3.02 -8.82 -3.18
CA SER A 222 1.79 -8.41 -3.86
C SER A 222 2.16 -7.70 -5.15
N THR A 223 1.63 -8.17 -6.27
CA THR A 223 1.78 -7.53 -7.58
C THR A 223 0.42 -7.06 -8.04
N ARG A 224 0.31 -5.80 -8.44
CA ARG A 224 -0.93 -5.23 -8.96
C ARG A 224 -0.71 -4.61 -10.33
N VAL A 225 -1.70 -4.76 -11.20
CA VAL A 225 -1.76 -4.10 -12.51
C VAL A 225 -3.07 -3.33 -12.57
N LEU A 226 -2.97 -2.03 -12.80
CA LEU A 226 -4.09 -1.10 -12.84
C LEU A 226 -4.26 -0.59 -14.28
N TYR A 227 -5.42 -0.85 -14.87
CA TYR A 227 -5.76 -0.42 -16.23
C TYR A 227 -6.93 0.56 -16.21
N LYS A 228 -6.72 1.75 -16.76
CA LYS A 228 -7.76 2.76 -16.90
C LYS A 228 -8.64 2.44 -18.11
N LEU A 229 -9.90 2.12 -17.84
CA LEU A 229 -10.86 1.77 -18.89
C LEU A 229 -11.26 2.99 -19.74
N PHE A 230 -11.47 4.15 -19.09
CA PHE A 230 -11.95 5.36 -19.73
C PHE A 230 -10.97 6.52 -19.49
N ASN A 231 -10.63 7.26 -20.52
CA ASN A 231 -9.63 8.35 -20.44
C ASN A 231 -10.03 9.49 -19.47
N ASN A 232 -11.33 9.71 -19.28
CA ASN A 232 -11.91 10.75 -18.42
C ASN A 232 -12.33 10.23 -17.02
N SER A 233 -11.98 9.01 -16.66
CA SER A 233 -12.39 8.38 -15.38
C SER A 233 -11.57 8.86 -14.16
N GLY A 234 -10.79 9.93 -14.28
CA GLY A 234 -9.99 10.43 -13.15
C GLY A 234 -8.98 9.38 -12.65
N ASN A 235 -9.07 9.03 -11.37
CA ASN A 235 -8.19 8.04 -10.71
C ASN A 235 -8.82 6.66 -10.56
N GLN A 236 -9.78 6.31 -11.42
CA GLN A 236 -10.51 5.05 -11.40
C GLN A 236 -9.91 4.05 -12.41
N TYR A 237 -9.67 2.82 -11.95
CA TYR A 237 -9.02 1.76 -12.74
C TYR A 237 -9.70 0.42 -12.49
N LEU A 238 -9.52 -0.50 -13.45
CA LEU A 238 -9.63 -1.94 -13.23
C LEU A 238 -8.31 -2.42 -12.63
N MET A 239 -8.35 -3.24 -11.59
CA MET A 239 -7.18 -3.77 -10.90
C MET A 239 -7.16 -5.28 -10.93
N LEU A 240 -6.05 -5.85 -11.39
CA LEU A 240 -5.68 -7.25 -11.18
C LEU A 240 -4.63 -7.29 -10.07
N GLU A 241 -4.88 -8.06 -9.02
CA GLU A 241 -3.93 -8.31 -7.93
C GLU A 241 -3.55 -9.78 -7.89
N TRP A 242 -2.27 -10.05 -7.68
CA TRP A 242 -1.78 -11.35 -7.22
C TRP A 242 -1.06 -11.13 -5.89
N PHE A 243 -1.58 -11.74 -4.85
CA PHE A 243 -0.96 -11.80 -3.53
C PHE A 243 -0.39 -13.21 -3.31
N ALA A 244 0.81 -13.31 -2.73
CA ALA A 244 1.42 -14.58 -2.34
C ALA A 244 2.26 -14.39 -1.08
N GLY A 245 1.95 -15.10 -0.01
CA GLY A 245 2.70 -15.01 1.24
C GLY A 245 1.85 -15.13 2.49
N TYR A 246 2.35 -14.50 3.54
CA TYR A 246 1.77 -14.52 4.89
C TYR A 246 1.21 -13.16 5.26
N ALA A 247 0.37 -13.14 6.28
CA ALA A 247 -0.21 -11.93 6.86
C ALA A 247 -0.93 -11.04 5.83
N GLU A 248 -1.78 -11.64 4.99
CA GLU A 248 -2.73 -10.87 4.19
C GLU A 248 -3.81 -10.25 5.09
N SER A 249 -4.25 -10.99 6.11
CA SER A 249 -5.13 -10.56 7.21
C SER A 249 -4.44 -10.72 8.57
N LEU A 250 -4.98 -10.09 9.62
CA LEU A 250 -4.44 -10.22 10.97
C LEU A 250 -4.76 -11.57 11.60
N MET A 251 -5.96 -12.11 11.39
CA MET A 251 -6.36 -13.40 11.97
C MET A 251 -5.48 -14.52 11.46
N ASP A 252 -5.26 -14.55 10.16
CA ASP A 252 -4.53 -15.60 9.47
C ASP A 252 -3.08 -15.18 9.12
N TYR A 253 -2.47 -14.32 9.96
CA TYR A 253 -1.12 -13.79 9.71
C TYR A 253 -0.06 -14.91 9.54
N ASN A 254 -0.26 -16.06 10.13
CA ASN A 254 0.65 -17.20 10.09
C ASN A 254 0.30 -18.25 9.01
N LYS A 255 -0.78 -18.05 8.24
CA LYS A 255 -1.17 -18.93 7.15
C LYS A 255 -0.66 -18.38 5.82
N TYR A 256 -0.11 -19.28 4.99
CA TYR A 256 0.29 -18.93 3.64
C TYR A 256 -0.93 -18.83 2.74
N THR A 257 -1.06 -17.71 2.04
CA THR A 257 -2.14 -17.42 1.09
C THR A 257 -1.56 -17.09 -0.27
N SER A 258 -2.19 -17.58 -1.34
CA SER A 258 -1.90 -17.16 -2.72
C SER A 258 -3.22 -16.98 -3.47
N MET A 259 -3.54 -15.72 -3.81
CA MET A 259 -4.82 -15.31 -4.38
C MET A 259 -4.60 -14.44 -5.61
N VAL A 260 -5.41 -14.66 -6.63
CA VAL A 260 -5.57 -13.72 -7.76
C VAL A 260 -6.96 -13.12 -7.70
N ARG A 261 -7.04 -11.78 -7.67
CA ARG A 261 -8.30 -11.03 -7.60
C ARG A 261 -8.37 -9.96 -8.66
N LEU A 262 -9.56 -9.74 -9.21
CA LEU A 262 -9.85 -8.72 -10.21
C LEU A 262 -11.02 -7.86 -9.74
N GLY A 263 -10.98 -6.58 -10.01
CA GLY A 263 -12.09 -5.68 -9.74
C GLY A 263 -11.74 -4.20 -9.89
N TYR A 264 -12.44 -3.37 -9.18
CA TYR A 264 -12.40 -1.92 -9.31
C TYR A 264 -11.51 -1.28 -8.24
N VAL A 265 -10.80 -0.21 -8.61
CA VAL A 265 -9.98 0.58 -7.71
C VAL A 265 -10.08 2.08 -7.98
N ILE A 266 -10.18 2.85 -6.91
CA ILE A 266 -9.96 4.30 -6.89
C ILE A 266 -8.55 4.49 -6.32
N LYS A 267 -7.61 4.88 -7.19
CA LYS A 267 -6.21 5.05 -6.84
C LYS A 267 -6.00 6.33 -6.01
N SER A 268 -5.17 6.24 -4.97
CA SER A 268 -4.71 7.41 -4.23
C SER A 268 -3.87 8.33 -5.11
N THR A 269 -4.04 9.64 -4.92
CA THR A 269 -3.27 10.69 -5.59
C THR A 269 -2.21 11.32 -4.68
N ASP A 270 -2.02 10.81 -3.46
CA ASP A 270 -1.09 11.36 -2.47
C ASP A 270 0.36 11.49 -2.98
N LEU A 271 0.78 10.59 -3.86
CA LEU A 271 2.13 10.59 -4.43
C LEU A 271 2.24 11.33 -5.78
N ASP A 272 1.16 11.93 -6.27
CA ASP A 272 1.20 12.62 -7.58
C ASP A 272 2.12 13.85 -7.56
N ILE A 273 2.30 14.47 -6.40
CA ILE A 273 3.29 15.55 -6.20
C ILE A 273 4.74 15.12 -6.49
N LEU A 274 5.04 13.81 -6.45
CA LEU A 274 6.35 13.25 -6.81
C LEU A 274 6.49 12.94 -8.30
N LYS A 275 5.39 12.91 -9.05
CA LYS A 275 5.41 12.66 -10.48
C LYS A 275 5.86 13.92 -11.21
N SER A 276 6.80 13.79 -12.12
CA SER A 276 7.20 14.88 -12.98
C SER A 276 6.24 15.01 -14.17
N ASN A 277 5.93 16.22 -14.53
CA ASN A 277 5.21 16.55 -15.77
C ASN A 277 6.05 16.24 -17.01
#